data_6c43eab8598f74c1c9c3ec6862aeecba
#
_entry.id   6c43eab8598f74c1c9c3ec6862aeecba
#
_cell.length_a   1.000
_cell.length_b   1.000
_cell.length_c   1.000
_cell.angle_alpha   90.00
_cell.angle_beta   90.00
_cell.angle_gamma   90.00
#
_symmetry.space_group_name_H-M   'P 1'
#
loop_
_entity.id
_entity.type
_entity.pdbx_description
1 polymer ?
#
loop_
_entity_poly.entity_id
_entity_poly.type
_entity_poly.pdbx_seq_one_letter_code
_entity_poly.pdbx_strand_id
1 'polypeptide(L)'
;IDMKIRSMTAPVIFRLLYSTGMRTIEALSLRCEHVDLTEGVISIVGTKGYNEHYIVLHDSMLELMQQFNQKMDCIFPDREYFFVSRDNVRFNSSWLSANFRIIWDSVNSSHATAYDLRHNYAIENINRWTNEGFNFYDKIAYLSKSMGHVTLESTKYYYSIVPNLSSIMMNQTNETFDWIVPEVNTDEEIY
;
A
#
# COMPACT_ATOMS: atom_id res chain seq x y z
N ILE A 1 -29.48 10.44 -3.98
CA ILE A 1 -28.19 10.74 -4.66
C ILE A 1 -27.02 10.40 -3.73
N ASP A 2 -27.05 10.84 -2.48
CA ASP A 2 -25.94 10.64 -1.52
C ASP A 2 -25.63 9.16 -1.26
N MET A 3 -26.64 8.34 -0.99
CA MET A 3 -26.46 6.88 -0.84
C MET A 3 -25.92 6.22 -2.11
N LYS A 4 -26.31 6.69 -3.29
CA LYS A 4 -25.84 6.14 -4.56
C LYS A 4 -24.36 6.48 -4.80
N ILE A 5 -23.94 7.72 -4.54
CA ILE A 5 -22.53 8.11 -4.67
C ILE A 5 -21.67 7.33 -3.66
N ARG A 6 -22.12 7.24 -2.40
CA ARG A 6 -21.45 6.45 -1.37
C ARG A 6 -21.29 4.98 -1.77
N SER A 7 -22.35 4.33 -2.25
CA SER A 7 -22.30 2.91 -2.65
C SER A 7 -21.40 2.64 -3.85
N MET A 8 -21.18 3.62 -4.72
CA MET A 8 -20.23 3.54 -5.82
C MET A 8 -18.80 3.83 -5.36
N THR A 9 -18.62 4.82 -4.50
CA THR A 9 -17.28 5.30 -4.10
C THR A 9 -16.59 4.36 -3.10
N ALA A 10 -17.29 3.90 -2.07
CA ALA A 10 -16.68 3.11 -1.00
C ALA A 10 -15.99 1.83 -1.49
N PRO A 11 -16.57 1.00 -2.38
CA PRO A 11 -15.88 -0.17 -2.90
C PRO A 11 -14.63 0.16 -3.71
N VAL A 12 -14.65 1.26 -4.47
CA VAL A 12 -13.53 1.65 -5.34
C VAL A 12 -12.38 2.17 -4.50
N ILE A 13 -12.62 3.10 -3.58
CA ILE A 13 -11.57 3.69 -2.75
C ILE A 13 -10.92 2.66 -1.83
N PHE A 14 -11.68 1.73 -1.24
CA PHE A 14 -11.09 0.70 -0.37
C PHE A 14 -10.31 -0.35 -1.15
N ARG A 15 -10.75 -0.73 -2.35
CA ARG A 15 -9.97 -1.61 -3.24
C ARG A 15 -8.69 -0.92 -3.71
N LEU A 16 -8.75 0.38 -4.02
CA LEU A 16 -7.57 1.16 -4.38
C LEU A 16 -6.55 1.17 -3.23
N LEU A 17 -6.99 1.49 -2.00
CA LEU A 17 -6.13 1.47 -0.82
C LEU A 17 -5.50 0.08 -0.57
N TYR A 18 -6.29 -0.98 -0.71
CA TYR A 18 -5.85 -2.36 -0.52
C TYR A 18 -4.82 -2.80 -1.58
N SER A 19 -5.07 -2.47 -2.86
CA SER A 19 -4.24 -2.95 -3.97
C SER A 19 -2.97 -2.14 -4.20
N THR A 20 -2.89 -0.92 -3.68
CA THR A 20 -1.76 -0.02 -3.94
C THR A 20 -0.95 0.35 -2.69
N GLY A 21 -1.54 0.15 -1.52
CA GLY A 21 -0.91 0.57 -0.26
C GLY A 21 -0.73 2.09 -0.12
N MET A 22 -1.38 2.91 -0.95
CA MET A 22 -1.31 4.38 -0.85
C MET A 22 -1.87 4.88 0.48
N ARG A 23 -1.48 6.08 0.90
CA ARG A 23 -2.01 6.68 2.13
C ARG A 23 -3.47 7.08 1.94
N THR A 24 -4.24 6.97 3.00
CA THR A 24 -5.67 7.35 2.97
C THR A 24 -5.88 8.80 2.54
N ILE A 25 -5.00 9.70 2.95
CA ILE A 25 -5.07 11.12 2.55
C ILE A 25 -4.71 11.32 1.07
N GLU A 26 -3.82 10.51 0.50
CA GLU A 26 -3.48 10.54 -0.92
C GLU A 26 -4.70 10.15 -1.77
N ALA A 27 -5.40 9.07 -1.39
CA ALA A 27 -6.63 8.67 -2.06
C ALA A 27 -7.74 9.74 -1.97
N LEU A 28 -7.92 10.33 -0.78
CA LEU A 28 -8.94 11.37 -0.57
C LEU A 28 -8.63 12.69 -1.30
N SER A 29 -7.35 12.97 -1.55
CA SER A 29 -6.89 14.18 -2.23
C SER A 29 -6.54 13.94 -3.70
N LEU A 30 -6.84 12.76 -4.23
CA LEU A 30 -6.53 12.37 -5.59
C LEU A 30 -7.30 13.26 -6.58
N ARG A 31 -6.59 13.98 -7.45
CA ARG A 31 -7.18 14.84 -8.48
C ARG A 31 -7.36 14.04 -9.78
N CYS A 32 -8.37 14.39 -10.56
CA CYS A 32 -8.60 13.75 -11.84
C CYS A 32 -7.41 13.88 -12.79
N GLU A 33 -6.74 15.03 -12.81
CA GLU A 33 -5.56 15.31 -13.64
C GLU A 33 -4.33 14.44 -13.33
N HIS A 34 -4.30 13.81 -12.14
CA HIS A 34 -3.22 12.94 -11.70
C HIS A 34 -3.50 11.45 -11.93
N VAL A 35 -4.63 11.12 -12.56
CA VAL A 35 -5.05 9.74 -12.83
C VAL A 35 -5.09 9.49 -14.33
N ASP A 36 -4.07 8.81 -14.84
CA ASP A 36 -4.06 8.35 -16.21
C ASP A 36 -4.73 6.96 -16.31
N LEU A 37 -5.99 6.97 -16.74
CA LEU A 37 -6.76 5.74 -16.91
C LEU A 37 -6.50 5.05 -18.27
N THR A 38 -5.65 5.61 -19.12
CA THR A 38 -5.20 4.96 -20.35
C THR A 38 -4.00 4.08 -20.08
N GLU A 39 -3.00 4.64 -19.39
CA GLU A 39 -1.78 3.93 -19.02
C GLU A 39 -1.89 3.18 -17.68
N GLY A 40 -2.95 3.41 -16.91
CA GLY A 40 -3.15 2.79 -15.58
C GLY A 40 -2.18 3.33 -14.53
N VAL A 41 -1.84 4.62 -14.58
CA VAL A 41 -0.87 5.26 -13.69
C VAL A 41 -1.51 6.37 -12.88
N ILE A 42 -1.20 6.40 -11.59
CA ILE A 42 -1.56 7.50 -10.69
C ILE A 42 -0.29 8.22 -10.27
N SER A 43 -0.28 9.55 -10.43
CA SER A 43 0.80 10.44 -9.98
C SER A 43 0.46 11.00 -8.61
N ILE A 44 1.22 10.63 -7.58
CA ILE A 44 1.08 11.21 -6.24
C ILE A 44 2.00 12.41 -6.14
N VAL A 45 1.40 13.60 -6.10
CA VAL A 45 2.11 14.90 -6.08
C VAL A 45 1.65 15.76 -4.91
N GLY A 46 2.47 16.75 -4.53
CA GLY A 46 2.09 17.79 -3.58
C GLY A 46 1.88 17.34 -2.14
N THR A 47 2.34 16.18 -1.75
CA THR A 47 2.27 15.69 -0.38
C THR A 47 3.39 16.29 0.46
N LYS A 48 3.06 17.32 1.26
CA LYS A 48 4.02 18.03 2.11
C LYS A 48 4.80 17.05 3.01
N GLY A 49 6.12 16.95 2.77
CA GLY A 49 7.02 16.09 3.54
C GLY A 49 7.08 14.62 3.08
N TYR A 50 6.47 14.26 1.95
CA TYR A 50 6.55 12.91 1.36
C TYR A 50 7.08 12.98 -0.07
N ASN A 51 7.74 11.90 -0.50
CA ASN A 51 8.23 11.82 -1.87
C ASN A 51 7.06 11.69 -2.86
N GLU A 52 7.12 12.48 -3.90
CA GLU A 52 6.30 12.26 -5.09
C GLU A 52 6.65 10.90 -5.70
N HIS A 53 5.64 10.16 -6.11
CA HIS A 53 5.83 8.83 -6.67
C HIS A 53 4.67 8.44 -7.58
N TYR A 54 4.90 7.41 -8.38
CA TYR A 54 3.91 6.85 -9.28
C TYR A 54 3.40 5.52 -8.73
N ILE A 55 2.11 5.28 -8.93
CA ILE A 55 1.45 4.03 -8.63
C ILE A 55 0.94 3.44 -9.95
N VAL A 56 1.35 2.21 -10.26
CA VAL A 56 0.84 1.46 -11.40
C VAL A 56 -0.32 0.60 -10.93
N LEU A 57 -1.45 0.73 -11.61
CA LEU A 57 -2.66 -0.04 -11.32
C LEU A 57 -2.58 -1.43 -11.97
N HIS A 58 -3.03 -2.44 -11.24
CA HIS A 58 -3.32 -3.74 -11.84
C HIS A 58 -4.56 -3.63 -12.74
N ASP A 59 -4.63 -4.41 -13.81
CA ASP A 59 -5.68 -4.34 -14.83
C ASP A 59 -7.10 -4.33 -14.24
N SER A 60 -7.37 -5.19 -13.27
CA SER A 60 -8.68 -5.26 -12.61
C SER A 60 -9.02 -4.00 -11.80
N MET A 61 -8.02 -3.29 -11.26
CA MET A 61 -8.23 -2.03 -10.56
C MET A 61 -8.41 -0.88 -11.54
N LEU A 62 -7.64 -0.90 -12.63
CA LEU A 62 -7.78 0.06 -13.74
C LEU A 62 -9.19 -0.01 -14.33
N GLU A 63 -9.68 -1.19 -14.68
CA GLU A 63 -11.03 -1.38 -15.18
C GLU A 63 -12.10 -0.85 -14.21
N LEU A 64 -11.95 -1.14 -12.92
CA LEU A 64 -12.88 -0.65 -11.89
C LEU A 64 -12.86 0.89 -11.80
N MET A 65 -11.68 1.51 -11.87
CA MET A 65 -11.54 2.96 -11.87
C MET A 65 -12.09 3.61 -13.13
N GLN A 66 -11.91 3.00 -14.31
CA GLN A 66 -12.50 3.46 -15.56
C GLN A 66 -14.04 3.45 -15.49
N GLN A 67 -14.63 2.35 -15.02
CA GLN A 67 -16.09 2.25 -14.84
C GLN A 67 -16.62 3.27 -13.83
N PHE A 68 -15.91 3.48 -12.73
CA PHE A 68 -16.25 4.49 -11.74
C PHE A 68 -16.15 5.89 -12.33
N ASN A 69 -15.04 6.21 -13.02
CA ASN A 69 -14.82 7.50 -13.66
C ASN A 69 -15.93 7.84 -14.63
N GLN A 70 -16.28 6.91 -15.52
CA GLN A 70 -17.36 7.11 -16.50
C GLN A 70 -18.71 7.45 -15.84
N LYS A 71 -19.03 6.79 -14.72
CA LYS A 71 -20.26 7.08 -13.97
C LYS A 71 -20.21 8.44 -13.29
N MET A 72 -19.06 8.80 -12.74
CA MET A 72 -18.88 10.08 -12.05
C MET A 72 -18.85 11.25 -13.04
N ASP A 73 -18.30 11.08 -14.24
CA ASP A 73 -18.31 12.09 -15.31
C ASP A 73 -19.74 12.42 -15.79
N CYS A 74 -20.64 11.44 -15.78
CA CYS A 74 -22.07 11.70 -16.05
C CYS A 74 -22.76 12.53 -14.97
N ILE A 75 -22.25 12.56 -13.73
CA ILE A 75 -22.84 13.27 -12.59
C ILE A 75 -22.12 14.61 -12.36
N PHE A 76 -20.79 14.61 -12.45
CA PHE A 76 -19.89 15.74 -12.19
C PHE A 76 -18.79 15.79 -13.26
N PRO A 77 -19.09 16.30 -14.47
CA PRO A 77 -18.12 16.31 -15.60
C PRO A 77 -16.86 17.13 -15.31
N ASP A 78 -16.98 18.19 -14.52
CA ASP A 78 -15.89 19.13 -14.23
C ASP A 78 -15.35 18.99 -12.79
N ARG A 79 -15.41 17.78 -12.21
CA ARG A 79 -14.90 17.57 -10.86
C ARG A 79 -13.38 17.67 -10.81
N GLU A 80 -12.87 18.34 -9.79
CA GLU A 80 -11.44 18.48 -9.54
C GLU A 80 -10.84 17.20 -8.92
N TYR A 81 -11.56 16.62 -7.94
CA TYR A 81 -11.10 15.42 -7.22
C TYR A 81 -11.73 14.16 -7.79
N PHE A 82 -10.96 13.09 -7.83
CA PHE A 82 -11.42 11.81 -8.36
C PHE A 82 -12.59 11.23 -7.54
N PHE A 83 -12.51 11.36 -6.21
CA PHE A 83 -13.55 10.94 -5.28
C PHE A 83 -14.23 12.14 -4.65
N VAL A 84 -15.45 12.42 -5.04
CA VAL A 84 -16.25 13.55 -4.57
C VAL A 84 -17.58 13.13 -3.97
N SER A 85 -18.07 13.94 -3.03
CA SER A 85 -19.40 13.85 -2.44
C SER A 85 -20.47 14.39 -3.41
N ARG A 86 -21.72 14.33 -2.99
CA ARG A 86 -22.84 14.91 -3.75
C ARG A 86 -22.72 16.41 -3.99
N ASP A 87 -21.96 17.11 -3.15
CA ASP A 87 -21.75 18.55 -3.23
C ASP A 87 -20.51 18.91 -4.07
N ASN A 88 -19.99 17.95 -4.82
CA ASN A 88 -18.76 18.06 -5.65
C ASN A 88 -17.52 18.50 -4.87
N VAL A 89 -17.42 18.09 -3.61
CA VAL A 89 -16.24 18.32 -2.77
C VAL A 89 -15.61 16.98 -2.37
N ARG A 90 -14.30 16.98 -2.17
CA ARG A 90 -13.58 15.78 -1.74
C ARG A 90 -14.11 15.25 -0.40
N PHE A 91 -14.08 13.94 -0.23
CA PHE A 91 -14.37 13.32 1.06
C PHE A 91 -13.28 13.65 2.09
N ASN A 92 -13.67 13.63 3.36
CA ASN A 92 -12.74 13.81 4.48
C ASN A 92 -12.40 12.48 5.17
N SER A 93 -11.40 12.50 6.04
CA SER A 93 -10.95 11.31 6.78
C SER A 93 -12.03 10.70 7.66
N SER A 94 -12.93 11.53 8.23
CA SER A 94 -14.05 11.03 9.05
C SER A 94 -15.03 10.21 8.23
N TRP A 95 -15.35 10.64 6.99
CA TRP A 95 -16.19 9.88 6.07
C TRP A 95 -15.55 8.53 5.74
N LEU A 96 -14.24 8.53 5.42
CA LEU A 96 -13.52 7.30 5.08
C LEU A 96 -13.53 6.32 6.26
N SER A 97 -13.18 6.78 7.45
CA SER A 97 -13.15 5.97 8.67
C SER A 97 -14.51 5.39 9.03
N ALA A 98 -15.58 6.21 8.95
CA ALA A 98 -16.93 5.76 9.24
C ALA A 98 -17.40 4.68 8.26
N ASN A 99 -17.14 4.86 6.97
CA ASN A 99 -17.51 3.87 5.95
C ASN A 99 -16.70 2.59 6.05
N PHE A 100 -15.42 2.69 6.35
CA PHE A 100 -14.58 1.52 6.61
C PHE A 100 -15.12 0.70 7.79
N ARG A 101 -15.42 1.36 8.93
CA ARG A 101 -15.98 0.70 10.12
C ARG A 101 -17.27 -0.03 9.83
N ILE A 102 -18.20 0.58 9.11
CA ILE A 102 -19.47 -0.05 8.75
C ILE A 102 -19.24 -1.34 7.95
N ILE A 103 -18.33 -1.32 6.97
CA ILE A 103 -18.04 -2.47 6.14
C ILE A 103 -17.26 -3.52 6.94
N TRP A 104 -16.23 -3.11 7.67
CA TRP A 104 -15.38 -4.02 8.43
C TRP A 104 -16.12 -4.74 9.53
N ASP A 105 -16.86 -4.00 10.36
CA ASP A 105 -17.60 -4.54 11.51
C ASP A 105 -18.77 -5.46 11.07
N SER A 106 -19.19 -5.37 9.80
CA SER A 106 -20.24 -6.27 9.25
C SER A 106 -19.74 -7.70 9.01
N VAL A 107 -18.44 -7.92 8.87
CA VAL A 107 -17.84 -9.21 8.51
C VAL A 107 -16.68 -9.64 9.43
N ASN A 108 -16.22 -8.76 10.31
CA ASN A 108 -15.10 -9.02 11.23
C ASN A 108 -15.45 -8.61 12.66
N SER A 109 -14.92 -9.35 13.63
CA SER A 109 -15.03 -9.03 15.07
C SER A 109 -13.82 -8.27 15.63
N SER A 110 -12.69 -8.27 14.91
CA SER A 110 -11.47 -7.56 15.30
C SER A 110 -11.52 -6.09 14.92
N HIS A 111 -10.83 -5.25 15.69
CA HIS A 111 -10.70 -3.83 15.34
C HIS A 111 -9.69 -3.65 14.21
N ALA A 112 -10.06 -2.86 13.20
CA ALA A 112 -9.16 -2.37 12.16
C ALA A 112 -9.56 -0.96 11.70
N THR A 113 -8.64 -0.29 11.02
CA THR A 113 -8.80 1.03 10.42
C THR A 113 -8.53 0.95 8.91
N ALA A 114 -8.97 1.95 8.15
CA ALA A 114 -8.64 2.02 6.73
C ALA A 114 -7.12 2.11 6.46
N TYR A 115 -6.33 2.56 7.43
CA TYR A 115 -4.87 2.62 7.32
C TYR A 115 -4.24 1.21 7.37
N ASP A 116 -4.89 0.25 8.02
CA ASP A 116 -4.40 -1.13 8.09
C ASP A 116 -4.40 -1.84 6.74
N LEU A 117 -5.18 -1.35 5.76
CA LEU A 117 -5.08 -1.81 4.37
C LEU A 117 -3.68 -1.58 3.78
N ARG A 118 -3.03 -0.47 4.13
CA ARG A 118 -1.66 -0.18 3.73
C ARG A 118 -0.65 -1.09 4.44
N HIS A 119 -0.86 -1.38 5.72
CA HIS A 119 -0.03 -2.37 6.43
C HIS A 119 -0.15 -3.74 5.79
N ASN A 120 -1.38 -4.16 5.47
CA ASN A 120 -1.62 -5.43 4.80
C ASN A 120 -0.95 -5.50 3.41
N TYR A 121 -1.03 -4.42 2.62
CA TYR A 121 -0.33 -4.34 1.33
C TYR A 121 1.17 -4.60 1.47
N ALA A 122 1.82 -3.97 2.46
CA ALA A 122 3.25 -4.15 2.69
C ALA A 122 3.58 -5.60 3.12
N ILE A 123 2.82 -6.15 4.06
CA ILE A 123 3.00 -7.50 4.59
C ILE A 123 2.81 -8.55 3.49
N GLU A 124 1.75 -8.43 2.69
CA GLU A 124 1.47 -9.35 1.59
C GLU A 124 2.57 -9.34 0.51
N ASN A 125 3.08 -8.16 0.17
CA ASN A 125 4.19 -8.06 -0.78
C ASN A 125 5.46 -8.72 -0.21
N ILE A 126 5.80 -8.46 1.05
CA ILE A 126 6.96 -9.06 1.70
C ILE A 126 6.81 -10.60 1.75
N ASN A 127 5.65 -11.11 2.14
CA ASN A 127 5.41 -12.56 2.22
C ASN A 127 5.53 -13.26 0.87
N ARG A 128 5.10 -12.64 -0.22
CA ARG A 128 5.23 -13.21 -1.57
C ARG A 128 6.68 -13.35 -2.03
N TRP A 129 7.55 -12.43 -1.64
CA TRP A 129 8.94 -12.43 -2.09
C TRP A 129 9.77 -13.59 -1.56
N THR A 130 9.37 -14.18 -0.44
CA THR A 130 10.09 -15.28 0.20
C THR A 130 10.18 -16.54 -0.67
N ASN A 131 9.26 -16.67 -1.63
CA ASN A 131 9.16 -17.88 -2.48
C ASN A 131 9.68 -17.68 -3.92
N GLU A 132 10.07 -16.45 -4.30
CA GLU A 132 10.34 -16.14 -5.72
C GLU A 132 11.82 -15.98 -6.07
N GLY A 133 12.76 -16.21 -5.16
CA GLY A 133 14.22 -16.22 -5.44
C GLY A 133 14.84 -14.88 -5.83
N PHE A 134 14.14 -13.78 -5.61
CA PHE A 134 14.62 -12.43 -5.94
C PHE A 134 15.49 -11.83 -4.84
N ASN A 135 16.37 -10.90 -5.22
CA ASN A 135 17.15 -10.12 -4.27
C ASN A 135 16.22 -9.29 -3.36
N PHE A 136 16.19 -9.66 -2.10
CA PHE A 136 15.34 -9.07 -1.08
C PHE A 136 15.54 -7.54 -0.92
N TYR A 137 16.76 -7.06 -1.01
CA TYR A 137 17.08 -5.64 -0.85
C TYR A 137 16.50 -4.79 -1.98
N ASP A 138 16.52 -5.30 -3.21
CA ASP A 138 15.95 -4.59 -4.36
C ASP A 138 14.43 -4.46 -4.20
N LYS A 139 13.76 -5.53 -3.80
CA LYS A 139 12.31 -5.53 -3.62
C LYS A 139 11.84 -4.59 -2.51
N ILE A 140 12.61 -4.47 -1.42
CA ILE A 140 12.31 -3.50 -0.36
C ILE A 140 12.48 -2.07 -0.84
N ALA A 141 13.50 -1.80 -1.63
CA ALA A 141 13.66 -0.48 -2.23
C ALA A 141 12.47 -0.13 -3.14
N TYR A 142 11.97 -1.09 -3.92
CA TYR A 142 10.76 -0.91 -4.72
C TYR A 142 9.51 -0.68 -3.86
N LEU A 143 9.32 -1.48 -2.81
CA LEU A 143 8.18 -1.28 -1.89
C LEU A 143 8.25 0.09 -1.22
N SER A 144 9.42 0.48 -0.75
CA SER A 144 9.64 1.79 -0.13
C SER A 144 9.27 2.93 -1.08
N LYS A 145 9.68 2.83 -2.35
CA LYS A 145 9.34 3.81 -3.40
C LYS A 145 7.85 3.81 -3.73
N SER A 146 7.25 2.64 -3.95
CA SER A 146 5.82 2.53 -4.30
C SER A 146 4.90 3.04 -3.18
N MET A 147 5.32 2.90 -1.93
CA MET A 147 4.63 3.44 -0.78
C MET A 147 4.95 4.92 -0.50
N GLY A 148 5.87 5.55 -1.24
CA GLY A 148 6.29 6.93 -1.01
C GLY A 148 6.94 7.15 0.36
N HIS A 149 7.77 6.19 0.82
CA HIS A 149 8.55 6.37 2.05
C HIS A 149 9.77 7.25 1.79
N VAL A 150 9.99 8.24 2.66
CA VAL A 150 11.15 9.14 2.59
C VAL A 150 12.43 8.39 2.99
N THR A 151 12.33 7.46 3.93
CA THR A 151 13.45 6.67 4.45
C THR A 151 13.12 5.18 4.43
N LEU A 152 14.14 4.34 4.26
CA LEU A 152 14.01 2.88 4.38
C LEU A 152 13.60 2.45 5.79
N GLU A 153 13.87 3.26 6.80
CA GLU A 153 13.46 3.02 8.20
C GLU A 153 11.94 2.82 8.32
N SER A 154 11.17 3.63 7.58
CA SER A 154 9.70 3.49 7.55
C SER A 154 9.26 2.15 6.96
N THR A 155 10.08 1.54 6.11
CA THR A 155 9.83 0.21 5.55
C THR A 155 10.33 -0.88 6.48
N LYS A 156 11.41 -0.64 7.23
CA LYS A 156 11.95 -1.58 8.23
C LYS A 156 10.96 -1.92 9.35
N TYR A 157 10.03 -1.02 9.66
CA TYR A 157 8.94 -1.31 10.60
C TYR A 157 8.18 -2.58 10.22
N TYR A 158 7.98 -2.85 8.93
CA TYR A 158 7.29 -4.04 8.46
C TYR A 158 8.11 -5.33 8.65
N TYR A 159 9.43 -5.24 8.81
CA TYR A 159 10.27 -6.40 9.11
C TYR A 159 9.99 -6.99 10.49
N SER A 160 9.67 -6.13 11.46
CA SER A 160 9.36 -6.59 12.81
C SER A 160 8.00 -7.27 12.92
N ILE A 161 7.13 -7.10 11.91
CA ILE A 161 5.76 -7.61 11.91
C ILE A 161 5.65 -8.94 11.14
N VAL A 162 6.61 -9.24 10.23
CA VAL A 162 6.60 -10.46 9.41
C VAL A 162 7.49 -11.54 10.04
N PRO A 163 6.94 -12.54 10.73
CA PRO A 163 7.72 -13.55 11.47
C PRO A 163 8.71 -14.34 10.60
N ASN A 164 8.34 -14.62 9.34
CA ASN A 164 9.19 -15.37 8.41
C ASN A 164 10.41 -14.56 7.93
N LEU A 165 10.38 -13.24 8.06
CA LEU A 165 11.46 -12.39 7.59
C LEU A 165 12.71 -12.51 8.44
N SER A 166 12.58 -12.68 9.76
CA SER A 166 13.73 -12.87 10.67
C SER A 166 14.48 -14.16 10.35
N SER A 167 13.76 -15.24 10.01
CA SER A 167 14.39 -16.51 9.61
C SER A 167 15.09 -16.42 8.25
N ILE A 168 14.54 -15.66 7.29
CA ILE A 168 15.19 -15.44 5.98
C ILE A 168 16.43 -14.59 6.13
N MET A 169 16.38 -13.52 6.95
CA MET A 169 17.55 -12.70 7.25
C MET A 169 18.62 -13.48 7.99
N MET A 170 18.25 -14.33 8.97
CA MET A 170 19.20 -15.21 9.65
C MET A 170 19.87 -16.18 8.68
N ASN A 171 19.10 -16.84 7.80
CA ASN A 171 19.68 -17.78 6.83
C ASN A 171 20.62 -17.08 5.85
N GLN A 172 20.25 -15.92 5.31
CA GLN A 172 21.11 -15.14 4.42
C GLN A 172 22.34 -14.56 5.14
N THR A 173 22.19 -14.19 6.41
CA THR A 173 23.29 -13.67 7.21
C THR A 173 24.25 -14.80 7.56
N ASN A 174 23.76 -15.97 7.94
CA ASN A 174 24.59 -17.15 8.23
C ASN A 174 25.38 -17.58 7.00
N GLU A 175 24.76 -17.68 5.82
CA GLU A 175 25.47 -18.00 4.57
C GLU A 175 26.56 -16.96 4.21
N THR A 176 26.36 -15.70 4.60
CA THR A 176 27.31 -14.61 4.31
C THR A 176 28.42 -14.51 5.36
N PHE A 177 28.21 -14.98 6.59
CA PHE A 177 29.16 -14.85 7.70
C PHE A 177 29.90 -16.16 8.05
N ASP A 178 29.46 -17.32 7.58
CA ASP A 178 30.12 -18.62 7.84
C ASP A 178 31.57 -18.64 7.38
N TRP A 179 31.96 -17.88 6.35
CA TRP A 179 33.33 -17.77 5.89
C TRP A 179 34.21 -16.78 6.70
N ILE A 180 33.58 -15.94 7.55
CA ILE A 180 34.29 -14.92 8.37
C ILE A 180 34.56 -15.44 9.79
N VAL A 181 33.80 -16.46 10.23
CA VAL A 181 33.99 -17.06 11.56
C VAL A 181 35.22 -17.97 11.47
N PRO A 182 36.37 -17.68 12.18
CA PRO A 182 37.48 -18.57 12.22
C PRO A 182 37.08 -19.92 12.81
N GLU A 183 37.47 -21.01 12.17
CA GLU A 183 37.34 -22.33 12.79
C GLU A 183 38.09 -22.33 14.12
N VAL A 184 37.38 -22.46 15.22
CA VAL A 184 37.99 -22.65 16.53
C VAL A 184 38.45 -24.10 16.58
N ASN A 185 39.74 -24.31 16.36
CA ASN A 185 40.34 -25.61 16.61
C ASN A 185 40.22 -25.94 18.11
N THR A 186 39.36 -26.90 18.44
CA THR A 186 39.16 -27.42 19.79
C THR A 186 40.22 -28.42 20.24
N ASP A 187 41.39 -28.48 19.58
CA ASP A 187 42.48 -29.42 19.86
C ASP A 187 43.65 -28.81 20.65
N GLU A 188 43.36 -27.89 21.56
CA GLU A 188 44.36 -27.61 22.64
C GLU A 188 43.97 -28.40 23.88
N GLU A 189 44.50 -29.63 23.94
CA GLU A 189 44.60 -30.40 25.18
C GLU A 189 45.39 -29.59 26.20
N ILE A 190 44.73 -29.31 27.31
CA ILE A 190 45.37 -28.70 28.50
C ILE A 190 46.27 -29.75 29.14
N TYR A 191 47.59 -29.48 29.10
CA TYR A 191 48.55 -30.08 30.01
C TYR A 191 48.72 -29.21 31.25
#